data_6e04d19cea3860a8fbf8ec6a76e4ed12
#
_entry.id   6e04d19cea3860a8fbf8ec6a76e4ed12
#
_cell.length_a   1.000
_cell.length_b   1.000
_cell.length_c   1.000
_cell.angle_alpha   90.00
_cell.angle_beta   90.00
_cell.angle_gamma   90.00
#
_symmetry.space_group_name_H-M   'P 1'
#
loop_
_entity.id
_entity.type
_entity.pdbx_description
1 polymer ?
#
loop_
_entity_poly.entity_id
_entity_poly.type
_entity_poly.pdbx_seq_one_letter_code
_entity_poly.pdbx_strand_id
1 'polypeptide(L)'
;MKLIYRTAYMNKLASAMGTPDIKVITGIRRCGKSKLLEAFADQIRASFPTANIIRINFNLLEFEPLMQYRALHDYVEKHFVENCNNVVIIDEVQMCEGFEKAINSLHASEKYDIYITGSNAFLLSNDLSTLFTGRTFEVEVFPFSLAEFAQYHEITSPDEALARYLREGGMPGSYLYPDERARFVYISDVLDTLVLRDVRQKYRIRNAEQLKRTCEFLMDNVGNISSLKSMAATLSQAGLKINDKTLAAYIDHLCDAFAFYRVRRFDVAGKKYLSTGDKYYLADHSFRYAKLGTRRLDFGRIYENMVAIELMRRGWEVYVGVLYQKEVDFVAAKQGQRLYIQVSDDISQESTFEREITPLRKIRDAYPKAIIAKTGHEATDWDGIKVIDLGRWLMGQTGEFDV
;
A
#
# COMPACT_ATOMS: atom_id res chain seq x y z
N MET A 1 -14.85 -2.99 16.73
CA MET A 1 -13.85 -2.09 16.09
C MET A 1 -14.59 -0.88 15.55
N LYS A 2 -14.15 0.34 15.88
CA LYS A 2 -14.75 1.58 15.35
C LYS A 2 -14.58 1.56 13.82
N LEU A 3 -15.67 1.75 13.08
CA LEU A 3 -15.64 1.87 11.63
C LEU A 3 -15.34 3.33 11.28
N ILE A 4 -14.37 3.58 10.41
CA ILE A 4 -14.13 4.91 9.85
C ILE A 4 -14.53 4.94 8.39
N TYR A 5 -14.99 6.09 7.94
CA TYR A 5 -15.31 6.31 6.53
C TYR A 5 -14.05 6.71 5.77
N ARG A 6 -13.51 5.77 4.99
CA ARG A 6 -12.28 5.95 4.20
C ARG A 6 -12.59 6.66 2.89
N THR A 7 -12.79 7.97 2.95
CA THR A 7 -13.37 8.80 1.88
C THR A 7 -12.72 8.58 0.50
N ALA A 8 -11.39 8.54 0.42
CA ALA A 8 -10.70 8.38 -0.85
C ALA A 8 -11.05 7.04 -1.54
N TYR A 9 -11.09 5.95 -0.78
CA TYR A 9 -11.46 4.63 -1.32
C TYR A 9 -12.94 4.52 -1.63
N MET A 10 -13.79 5.10 -0.77
CA MET A 10 -15.25 5.10 -0.99
C MET A 10 -15.61 5.86 -2.27
N ASN A 11 -14.97 7.01 -2.51
CA ASN A 11 -15.15 7.79 -3.75
C ASN A 11 -14.64 6.99 -4.97
N LYS A 12 -13.49 6.31 -4.86
CA LYS A 12 -12.94 5.48 -5.93
C LYS A 12 -13.86 4.31 -6.27
N LEU A 13 -14.42 3.63 -5.27
CA LEU A 13 -15.40 2.55 -5.47
C LEU A 13 -16.71 3.09 -6.08
N ALA A 14 -17.21 4.23 -5.59
CA ALA A 14 -18.42 4.85 -6.11
C ALA A 14 -18.26 5.32 -7.57
N SER A 15 -17.09 5.84 -7.95
CA SER A 15 -16.82 6.25 -9.34
C SER A 15 -16.78 5.07 -10.32
N ALA A 16 -16.47 3.88 -9.84
CA ALA A 16 -16.45 2.65 -10.65
C ALA A 16 -17.79 1.91 -10.65
N MET A 17 -18.75 2.33 -9.82
CA MET A 17 -20.07 1.67 -9.73
C MET A 17 -20.81 1.71 -11.04
N GLY A 18 -21.39 0.56 -11.47
CA GLY A 18 -22.12 0.44 -12.72
C GLY A 18 -21.24 0.44 -13.98
N THR A 19 -19.91 0.53 -13.84
CA THR A 19 -19.01 0.29 -15.00
C THR A 19 -18.90 -1.21 -15.27
N PRO A 20 -18.58 -1.61 -16.52
CA PRO A 20 -18.52 -3.03 -16.88
C PRO A 20 -17.35 -3.78 -16.22
N ASP A 21 -16.39 -3.08 -15.62
CA ASP A 21 -15.19 -3.72 -15.05
C ASP A 21 -15.51 -4.52 -13.77
N ILE A 22 -14.75 -5.57 -13.52
CA ILE A 22 -14.71 -6.26 -12.23
C ILE A 22 -13.88 -5.41 -11.27
N LYS A 23 -14.48 -4.95 -10.17
CA LYS A 23 -13.80 -4.15 -9.15
C LYS A 23 -13.03 -5.08 -8.23
N VAL A 24 -11.70 -4.99 -8.27
CA VAL A 24 -10.81 -5.84 -7.49
C VAL A 24 -10.15 -5.03 -6.39
N ILE A 25 -10.44 -5.38 -5.14
CA ILE A 25 -9.92 -4.69 -3.98
C ILE A 25 -8.71 -5.47 -3.45
N THR A 26 -7.53 -4.90 -3.68
CA THR A 26 -6.23 -5.47 -3.29
C THR A 26 -5.64 -4.74 -2.08
N GLY A 27 -4.45 -5.12 -1.65
CA GLY A 27 -3.72 -4.47 -0.56
C GLY A 27 -3.32 -5.44 0.54
N ILE A 28 -2.39 -5.06 1.40
CA ILE A 28 -1.80 -5.92 2.41
C ILE A 28 -2.84 -6.61 3.32
N ARG A 29 -2.51 -7.78 3.83
CA ARG A 29 -3.36 -8.52 4.77
C ARG A 29 -3.72 -7.65 5.99
N ARG A 30 -5.02 -7.65 6.38
CA ARG A 30 -5.57 -6.90 7.53
C ARG A 30 -5.46 -5.37 7.44
N CYS A 31 -5.27 -4.78 6.26
CA CYS A 31 -5.36 -3.32 6.05
C CYS A 31 -6.81 -2.77 6.06
N GLY A 32 -7.83 -3.64 6.14
CA GLY A 32 -9.22 -3.23 6.28
C GLY A 32 -10.09 -3.39 5.04
N LYS A 33 -9.71 -4.20 4.04
CA LYS A 33 -10.49 -4.45 2.80
C LYS A 33 -11.93 -4.89 3.06
N SER A 34 -12.12 -5.92 3.88
CA SER A 34 -13.46 -6.44 4.22
C SER A 34 -14.35 -5.38 4.88
N LYS A 35 -13.76 -4.55 5.77
CA LYS A 35 -14.49 -3.45 6.43
C LYS A 35 -14.81 -2.30 5.47
N LEU A 36 -13.95 -2.04 4.51
CA LEU A 36 -14.20 -1.07 3.44
C LEU A 36 -15.40 -1.52 2.59
N LEU A 37 -15.43 -2.79 2.16
CA LEU A 37 -16.57 -3.33 1.39
C LEU A 37 -17.87 -3.40 2.19
N GLU A 38 -17.79 -3.66 3.51
CA GLU A 38 -18.95 -3.60 4.40
C GLU A 38 -19.55 -2.18 4.42
N ALA A 39 -18.69 -1.15 4.65
CA ALA A 39 -19.11 0.25 4.61
C ALA A 39 -19.65 0.66 3.23
N PHE A 40 -19.05 0.16 2.15
CA PHE A 40 -19.50 0.45 0.80
C PHE A 40 -20.86 -0.19 0.49
N ALA A 41 -21.10 -1.42 0.94
CA ALA A 41 -22.41 -2.06 0.82
C ALA A 41 -23.50 -1.27 1.56
N ASP A 42 -23.18 -0.73 2.74
CA ASP A 42 -24.12 0.11 3.50
C ASP A 42 -24.39 1.45 2.79
N GLN A 43 -23.37 2.05 2.18
CA GLN A 43 -23.55 3.23 1.33
C GLN A 43 -24.45 2.95 0.12
N ILE A 44 -24.26 1.81 -0.56
CA ILE A 44 -25.13 1.40 -1.69
C ILE A 44 -26.58 1.29 -1.21
N ARG A 45 -26.84 0.61 -0.09
CA ARG A 45 -28.21 0.48 0.46
C ARG A 45 -28.86 1.83 0.77
N ALA A 46 -28.07 2.77 1.31
CA ALA A 46 -28.57 4.10 1.63
C ALA A 46 -28.88 4.93 0.38
N SER A 47 -28.03 4.82 -0.65
CA SER A 47 -28.16 5.61 -1.88
C SER A 47 -29.12 4.98 -2.91
N PHE A 48 -29.23 3.65 -2.91
CA PHE A 48 -30.04 2.87 -3.84
C PHE A 48 -30.87 1.81 -3.09
N PRO A 49 -31.98 2.20 -2.44
CA PRO A 49 -32.77 1.29 -1.60
C PRO A 49 -33.33 0.06 -2.33
N THR A 50 -33.45 0.13 -3.67
CA THR A 50 -33.94 -0.96 -4.51
C THR A 50 -32.81 -1.87 -5.03
N ALA A 51 -31.54 -1.57 -4.73
CA ALA A 51 -30.43 -2.40 -5.17
C ALA A 51 -30.46 -3.76 -4.47
N ASN A 52 -30.27 -4.82 -5.24
CA ASN A 52 -30.07 -6.17 -4.73
C ASN A 52 -28.58 -6.39 -4.46
N ILE A 53 -28.21 -6.61 -3.20
CA ILE A 53 -26.80 -6.80 -2.80
C ILE A 53 -26.57 -8.24 -2.35
N ILE A 54 -25.86 -8.99 -3.18
CA ILE A 54 -25.46 -10.38 -2.92
C ILE A 54 -24.08 -10.35 -2.27
N ARG A 55 -24.02 -10.62 -0.95
CA ARG A 55 -22.75 -10.63 -0.19
C ARG A 55 -22.34 -12.04 0.16
N ILE A 56 -21.08 -12.37 -0.15
CA ILE A 56 -20.46 -13.65 0.14
C ILE A 56 -19.13 -13.36 0.86
N ASN A 57 -18.93 -13.96 2.04
CA ASN A 57 -17.69 -13.84 2.78
C ASN A 57 -17.17 -15.24 3.13
N PHE A 58 -16.17 -15.70 2.41
CA PHE A 58 -15.62 -17.05 2.59
C PHE A 58 -14.92 -17.31 3.92
N ASN A 59 -14.75 -16.31 4.79
CA ASN A 59 -14.36 -16.54 6.18
C ASN A 59 -15.49 -17.07 7.07
N LEU A 60 -16.74 -17.06 6.58
CA LEU A 60 -17.92 -17.52 7.31
C LEU A 60 -18.33 -18.93 6.87
N LEU A 61 -18.60 -19.83 7.83
CA LEU A 61 -18.97 -21.22 7.55
C LEU A 61 -20.22 -21.37 6.69
N GLU A 62 -21.13 -20.41 6.73
CA GLU A 62 -22.36 -20.43 5.91
C GLU A 62 -22.07 -20.46 4.40
N PHE A 63 -20.89 -19.96 3.98
CA PHE A 63 -20.46 -19.93 2.57
C PHE A 63 -19.48 -21.08 2.23
N GLU A 64 -19.14 -21.99 3.16
CA GLU A 64 -18.32 -23.16 2.86
C GLU A 64 -18.84 -23.99 1.68
N PRO A 65 -20.18 -24.21 1.51
CA PRO A 65 -20.71 -24.94 0.36
C PRO A 65 -20.43 -24.27 -1.00
N LEU A 66 -20.06 -22.99 -1.01
CA LEU A 66 -19.78 -22.21 -2.22
C LEU A 66 -18.30 -22.19 -2.62
N MET A 67 -17.43 -22.96 -1.96
CA MET A 67 -15.98 -22.98 -2.24
C MET A 67 -15.60 -23.66 -3.55
N GLN A 68 -16.57 -24.00 -4.39
CA GLN A 68 -16.40 -24.49 -5.76
C GLN A 68 -17.08 -23.53 -6.74
N TYR A 69 -16.41 -23.19 -7.84
CA TYR A 69 -16.86 -22.16 -8.77
C TYR A 69 -18.29 -22.35 -9.30
N ARG A 70 -18.74 -23.59 -9.50
CA ARG A 70 -20.12 -23.87 -9.95
C ARG A 70 -21.14 -23.52 -8.88
N ALA A 71 -20.90 -23.94 -7.64
CA ALA A 71 -21.78 -23.62 -6.52
C ALA A 71 -21.84 -22.10 -6.26
N LEU A 72 -20.70 -21.40 -6.38
CA LEU A 72 -20.65 -19.94 -6.31
C LEU A 72 -21.49 -19.29 -7.41
N HIS A 73 -21.31 -19.72 -8.66
CA HIS A 73 -22.06 -19.20 -9.80
C HIS A 73 -23.56 -19.42 -9.63
N ASP A 74 -23.99 -20.65 -9.34
CA ASP A 74 -25.40 -21.02 -9.18
C ASP A 74 -26.05 -20.27 -8.02
N TYR A 75 -25.31 -20.04 -6.93
CA TYR A 75 -25.79 -19.24 -5.81
C TYR A 75 -26.07 -17.78 -6.23
N VAL A 76 -25.17 -17.15 -6.97
CA VAL A 76 -25.35 -15.76 -7.44
C VAL A 76 -26.51 -15.67 -8.41
N GLU A 77 -26.62 -16.60 -9.37
CA GLU A 77 -27.76 -16.65 -10.34
C GLU A 77 -29.10 -16.85 -9.61
N LYS A 78 -29.16 -17.70 -8.58
CA LYS A 78 -30.37 -17.92 -7.77
C LYS A 78 -30.83 -16.67 -7.02
N HIS A 79 -29.91 -15.76 -6.67
CA HIS A 79 -30.22 -14.53 -5.94
C HIS A 79 -30.34 -13.31 -6.87
N PHE A 80 -30.36 -13.51 -8.18
CA PHE A 80 -30.62 -12.45 -9.16
C PHE A 80 -32.05 -11.92 -9.02
N VAL A 81 -32.21 -10.60 -9.08
CA VAL A 81 -33.54 -9.94 -9.07
C VAL A 81 -33.69 -9.12 -10.35
N GLU A 82 -34.72 -9.40 -11.12
CA GLU A 82 -35.04 -8.64 -12.35
C GLU A 82 -35.34 -7.17 -12.03
N ASN A 83 -34.96 -6.30 -12.96
CA ASN A 83 -35.21 -4.84 -12.88
C ASN A 83 -34.58 -4.15 -11.66
N CYS A 84 -33.56 -4.74 -11.07
CA CYS A 84 -32.78 -4.18 -9.98
C CYS A 84 -31.30 -4.09 -10.36
N ASN A 85 -30.58 -3.16 -9.72
CA ASN A 85 -29.13 -3.16 -9.76
C ASN A 85 -28.63 -4.32 -8.88
N ASN A 86 -28.10 -5.37 -9.51
CA ASN A 86 -27.56 -6.53 -8.82
C ASN A 86 -26.07 -6.33 -8.55
N VAL A 87 -25.73 -6.08 -7.29
CA VAL A 87 -24.36 -5.87 -6.83
C VAL A 87 -23.86 -7.12 -6.13
N VAL A 88 -22.77 -7.70 -6.64
CA VAL A 88 -22.14 -8.90 -6.08
C VAL A 88 -20.87 -8.51 -5.36
N ILE A 89 -20.78 -8.80 -4.06
CA ILE A 89 -19.63 -8.50 -3.21
C ILE A 89 -19.10 -9.81 -2.64
N ILE A 90 -17.89 -10.19 -3.06
CA ILE A 90 -17.25 -11.44 -2.60
C ILE A 90 -15.95 -11.13 -1.86
N ASP A 91 -15.91 -11.47 -0.59
CA ASP A 91 -14.74 -11.31 0.27
C ASP A 91 -13.94 -12.63 0.35
N GLU A 92 -12.60 -12.54 0.20
CA GLU A 92 -11.64 -13.66 0.16
C GLU A 92 -11.95 -14.67 -0.97
N VAL A 93 -12.19 -14.17 -2.18
CA VAL A 93 -12.62 -14.95 -3.34
C VAL A 93 -11.69 -16.13 -3.69
N GLN A 94 -10.40 -16.04 -3.37
CA GLN A 94 -9.41 -17.10 -3.62
C GLN A 94 -9.66 -18.38 -2.80
N MET A 95 -10.55 -18.35 -1.80
CA MET A 95 -10.97 -19.56 -1.08
C MET A 95 -11.92 -20.43 -1.91
N CYS A 96 -12.51 -19.89 -2.98
CA CYS A 96 -13.31 -20.63 -3.94
C CYS A 96 -12.40 -21.17 -5.06
N GLU A 97 -12.32 -22.48 -5.20
CA GLU A 97 -11.53 -23.13 -6.24
C GLU A 97 -12.13 -22.84 -7.62
N GLY A 98 -11.29 -22.32 -8.54
CA GLY A 98 -11.70 -21.95 -9.89
C GLY A 98 -12.59 -20.71 -9.94
N PHE A 99 -12.55 -19.85 -8.92
CA PHE A 99 -13.40 -18.65 -8.82
C PHE A 99 -13.37 -17.78 -10.08
N GLU A 100 -12.25 -17.74 -10.80
CA GLU A 100 -12.09 -16.98 -12.03
C GLU A 100 -13.11 -17.39 -13.12
N LYS A 101 -13.50 -18.68 -13.14
CA LYS A 101 -14.51 -19.19 -14.08
C LYS A 101 -15.91 -18.67 -13.74
N ALA A 102 -16.26 -18.67 -12.45
CA ALA A 102 -17.52 -18.12 -11.99
C ALA A 102 -17.62 -16.62 -12.26
N ILE A 103 -16.59 -15.86 -11.88
CA ILE A 103 -16.54 -14.41 -12.05
C ILE A 103 -16.59 -14.03 -13.53
N ASN A 104 -15.80 -14.68 -14.40
CA ASN A 104 -15.85 -14.42 -15.83
C ASN A 104 -17.24 -14.72 -16.46
N SER A 105 -17.92 -15.80 -16.02
CA SER A 105 -19.25 -16.15 -16.49
C SER A 105 -20.29 -15.11 -16.05
N LEU A 106 -20.27 -14.72 -14.76
CA LEU A 106 -21.16 -13.67 -14.23
C LEU A 106 -20.92 -12.33 -14.92
N HIS A 107 -19.67 -11.96 -15.13
CA HIS A 107 -19.29 -10.74 -15.85
C HIS A 107 -19.79 -10.76 -17.30
N ALA A 108 -19.62 -11.87 -18.01
CA ALA A 108 -20.06 -12.01 -19.41
C ALA A 108 -21.60 -11.94 -19.59
N SER A 109 -22.37 -12.17 -18.51
CA SER A 109 -23.84 -12.02 -18.54
C SER A 109 -24.28 -10.56 -18.53
N GLU A 110 -23.40 -9.61 -18.18
CA GLU A 110 -23.68 -8.16 -18.06
C GLU A 110 -24.83 -7.81 -17.10
N LYS A 111 -25.13 -8.72 -16.15
CA LYS A 111 -26.25 -8.56 -15.20
C LYS A 111 -25.82 -8.02 -13.85
N TYR A 112 -24.51 -8.03 -13.56
CA TYR A 112 -23.99 -7.83 -12.21
C TYR A 112 -22.91 -6.76 -12.16
N ASP A 113 -22.94 -5.96 -11.12
CA ASP A 113 -21.85 -5.08 -10.72
C ASP A 113 -20.98 -5.82 -9.68
N ILE A 114 -19.77 -6.26 -10.07
CA ILE A 114 -18.98 -7.25 -9.34
C ILE A 114 -17.82 -6.60 -8.58
N TYR A 115 -17.77 -6.86 -7.28
CA TYR A 115 -16.70 -6.43 -6.36
C TYR A 115 -16.10 -7.66 -5.68
N ILE A 116 -14.79 -7.84 -5.80
CA ILE A 116 -14.11 -8.97 -5.17
C ILE A 116 -12.92 -8.50 -4.33
N THR A 117 -12.70 -9.17 -3.20
CA THR A 117 -11.43 -9.06 -2.48
C THR A 117 -10.73 -10.40 -2.43
N GLY A 118 -9.44 -10.35 -2.17
CA GLY A 118 -8.68 -11.53 -1.84
C GLY A 118 -7.41 -11.20 -1.09
N SER A 119 -6.80 -12.22 -0.49
CA SER A 119 -5.48 -12.07 0.07
C SER A 119 -4.47 -11.89 -1.05
N ASN A 120 -3.54 -10.99 -0.83
CA ASN A 120 -2.59 -10.43 -1.80
C ASN A 120 -1.81 -11.46 -2.61
N ALA A 121 -1.50 -12.60 -1.98
CA ALA A 121 -0.75 -13.64 -2.66
C ALA A 121 -1.51 -14.28 -3.84
N PHE A 122 -2.83 -14.14 -3.93
CA PHE A 122 -3.66 -14.81 -4.95
C PHE A 122 -4.32 -13.86 -5.95
N LEU A 123 -4.47 -12.56 -5.61
CA LEU A 123 -5.02 -11.53 -6.50
C LEU A 123 -3.94 -10.49 -6.82
N LEU A 124 -2.87 -10.91 -7.48
CA LEU A 124 -1.82 -10.01 -7.93
C LEU A 124 -2.25 -9.29 -9.21
N SER A 125 -1.83 -8.05 -9.39
CA SER A 125 -2.08 -7.30 -10.63
C SER A 125 -1.66 -8.07 -11.88
N ASN A 126 -0.54 -8.80 -11.83
CA ASN A 126 -0.07 -9.65 -12.92
C ASN A 126 -0.96 -10.89 -13.15
N ASP A 127 -1.49 -11.50 -12.08
CA ASP A 127 -2.43 -12.61 -12.18
C ASP A 127 -3.80 -12.13 -12.63
N LEU A 128 -4.26 -10.97 -12.13
CA LEU A 128 -5.56 -10.38 -12.49
C LEU A 128 -5.67 -10.05 -13.98
N SER A 129 -4.62 -9.48 -14.58
CA SER A 129 -4.58 -9.19 -16.01
C SER A 129 -4.73 -10.45 -16.87
N THR A 130 -4.22 -11.58 -16.37
CA THR A 130 -4.33 -12.90 -17.00
C THR A 130 -5.67 -13.56 -16.73
N LEU A 131 -6.13 -13.55 -15.48
CA LEU A 131 -7.39 -14.20 -15.06
C LEU A 131 -8.62 -13.50 -15.63
N PHE A 132 -8.61 -12.18 -15.72
CA PHE A 132 -9.78 -11.38 -16.14
C PHE A 132 -9.55 -10.60 -17.43
N THR A 133 -8.45 -10.87 -18.18
CA THR A 133 -8.18 -10.33 -19.52
C THR A 133 -8.30 -8.80 -19.63
N GLY A 134 -7.79 -8.08 -18.62
CA GLY A 134 -7.79 -6.61 -18.60
C GLY A 134 -9.14 -5.95 -18.32
N ARG A 135 -10.11 -6.71 -17.80
CA ARG A 135 -11.46 -6.22 -17.46
C ARG A 135 -11.59 -5.92 -15.97
N THR A 136 -10.58 -5.30 -15.39
CA THR A 136 -10.53 -5.04 -13.94
C THR A 136 -10.30 -3.58 -13.64
N PHE A 137 -11.03 -3.08 -12.64
CA PHE A 137 -10.76 -1.82 -11.98
C PHE A 137 -10.17 -2.09 -10.61
N GLU A 138 -8.88 -1.82 -10.45
CA GLU A 138 -8.16 -2.14 -9.22
C GLU A 138 -8.22 -0.99 -8.20
N VAL A 139 -8.53 -1.36 -6.96
CA VAL A 139 -8.50 -0.47 -5.79
C VAL A 139 -7.54 -1.04 -4.77
N GLU A 140 -6.31 -0.55 -4.78
CA GLU A 140 -5.32 -0.93 -3.78
C GLU A 140 -5.57 -0.19 -2.48
N VAL A 141 -5.73 -0.97 -1.39
CA VAL A 141 -6.03 -0.47 -0.03
C VAL A 141 -4.78 -0.58 0.84
N PHE A 142 -4.25 0.57 1.22
CA PHE A 142 -3.11 0.67 2.13
C PHE A 142 -3.56 0.56 3.61
N PRO A 143 -2.65 0.30 4.56
CA PRO A 143 -2.89 0.56 5.99
C PRO A 143 -3.42 1.98 6.21
N PHE A 144 -3.92 2.31 7.39
CA PHE A 144 -4.44 3.67 7.64
C PHE A 144 -3.37 4.73 7.37
N SER A 145 -3.77 5.81 6.68
CA SER A 145 -2.98 7.03 6.58
C SER A 145 -2.94 7.74 7.94
N LEU A 146 -2.08 8.75 8.07
CA LEU A 146 -2.08 9.60 9.27
C LEU A 146 -3.46 10.27 9.47
N ALA A 147 -4.11 10.72 8.41
CA ALA A 147 -5.44 11.31 8.47
C ALA A 147 -6.50 10.30 8.95
N GLU A 148 -6.48 9.07 8.43
CA GLU A 148 -7.39 8.00 8.84
C GLU A 148 -7.12 7.55 10.29
N PHE A 149 -5.84 7.51 10.71
CA PHE A 149 -5.43 7.26 12.08
C PHE A 149 -5.95 8.34 13.02
N ALA A 150 -5.74 9.61 12.66
CA ALA A 150 -6.22 10.76 13.43
C ALA A 150 -7.77 10.76 13.57
N GLN A 151 -8.47 10.45 12.49
CA GLN A 151 -9.93 10.27 12.50
C GLN A 151 -10.36 9.12 13.43
N TYR A 152 -9.67 8.00 13.40
CA TYR A 152 -9.97 6.84 14.25
C TYR A 152 -9.79 7.16 15.74
N HIS A 153 -8.74 7.90 16.08
CA HIS A 153 -8.39 8.26 17.45
C HIS A 153 -8.92 9.63 17.90
N GLU A 154 -9.65 10.35 17.02
CA GLU A 154 -10.22 11.68 17.31
C GLU A 154 -9.16 12.73 17.66
N ILE A 155 -8.00 12.65 17.00
CA ILE A 155 -6.88 13.58 17.17
C ILE A 155 -6.98 14.67 16.09
N THR A 156 -6.95 15.94 16.51
CA THR A 156 -7.01 17.08 15.58
C THR A 156 -5.65 17.74 15.33
N SER A 157 -4.73 17.63 16.28
CA SER A 157 -3.37 18.17 16.17
C SER A 157 -2.49 17.31 15.24
N PRO A 158 -1.91 17.87 14.16
CA PRO A 158 -0.98 17.15 13.31
C PRO A 158 0.25 16.60 14.03
N ASP A 159 0.81 17.37 14.95
CA ASP A 159 1.99 16.98 15.73
C ASP A 159 1.69 15.83 16.68
N GLU A 160 0.56 15.87 17.38
CA GLU A 160 0.12 14.78 18.25
C GLU A 160 -0.18 13.51 17.44
N ALA A 161 -0.91 13.66 16.33
CA ALA A 161 -1.23 12.55 15.44
C ALA A 161 0.06 11.91 14.90
N LEU A 162 1.01 12.71 14.39
CA LEU A 162 2.29 12.23 13.88
C LEU A 162 3.10 11.52 14.96
N ALA A 163 3.25 12.13 16.15
CA ALA A 163 4.01 11.57 17.25
C ALA A 163 3.44 10.21 17.72
N ARG A 164 2.13 10.06 17.71
CA ARG A 164 1.47 8.82 18.08
C ARG A 164 1.51 7.78 16.95
N TYR A 165 1.24 8.19 15.70
CA TYR A 165 1.29 7.33 14.52
C TYR A 165 2.69 6.73 14.29
N LEU A 166 3.75 7.50 14.54
CA LEU A 166 5.13 7.01 14.48
C LEU A 166 5.38 5.81 15.40
N ARG A 167 4.68 5.71 16.53
CA ARG A 167 4.81 4.58 17.47
C ARG A 167 3.88 3.42 17.16
N GLU A 168 2.66 3.71 16.69
CA GLU A 168 1.59 2.72 16.56
C GLU A 168 1.46 2.17 15.14
N GLY A 169 1.85 2.95 14.12
CA GLY A 169 1.66 2.59 12.71
C GLY A 169 0.23 2.68 12.23
N GLY A 170 0.00 2.23 10.99
CA GLY A 170 -1.30 2.30 10.30
C GLY A 170 -2.10 0.99 10.28
N MET A 171 -1.67 -0.05 10.99
CA MET A 171 -2.37 -1.34 10.98
C MET A 171 -3.63 -1.32 11.87
N PRO A 172 -4.87 -1.20 11.31
CA PRO A 172 -6.06 -0.85 12.09
C PRO A 172 -6.44 -1.88 13.16
N GLY A 173 -6.13 -3.16 12.94
CA GLY A 173 -6.40 -4.20 13.91
C GLY A 173 -5.54 -4.11 15.18
N SER A 174 -4.40 -3.42 15.12
CA SER A 174 -3.51 -3.25 16.27
C SER A 174 -4.12 -2.34 17.35
N TYR A 175 -4.99 -1.40 16.96
CA TYR A 175 -5.61 -0.44 17.89
C TYR A 175 -6.62 -1.06 18.86
N LEU A 176 -6.99 -2.33 18.66
CA LEU A 176 -7.81 -3.08 19.59
C LEU A 176 -7.03 -3.53 20.84
N TYR A 177 -5.71 -3.43 20.80
CA TYR A 177 -4.84 -3.86 21.89
C TYR A 177 -4.42 -2.65 22.74
N PRO A 178 -4.61 -2.69 24.07
CA PRO A 178 -4.44 -1.52 24.93
C PRO A 178 -2.99 -1.11 25.12
N ASP A 179 -2.05 -2.07 25.12
CA ASP A 179 -0.65 -1.82 25.36
C ASP A 179 0.22 -2.01 24.11
N GLU A 180 1.39 -1.36 24.11
CA GLU A 180 2.32 -1.35 22.99
C GLU A 180 2.87 -2.75 22.69
N ARG A 181 3.14 -3.55 23.72
CA ARG A 181 3.68 -4.91 23.54
C ARG A 181 2.67 -5.81 22.84
N ALA A 182 1.40 -5.77 23.27
CA ALA A 182 0.34 -6.54 22.63
C ALA A 182 0.10 -6.10 21.19
N ARG A 183 0.20 -4.79 20.91
CA ARG A 183 0.16 -4.26 19.53
C ARG A 183 1.27 -4.82 18.67
N PHE A 184 2.51 -4.82 19.16
CA PHE A 184 3.65 -5.36 18.40
C PHE A 184 3.56 -6.88 18.19
N VAL A 185 3.07 -7.63 19.16
CA VAL A 185 2.78 -9.07 18.98
C VAL A 185 1.77 -9.26 17.85
N TYR A 186 0.65 -8.54 17.86
CA TYR A 186 -0.35 -8.60 16.79
C TYR A 186 0.23 -8.27 15.42
N ILE A 187 0.99 -7.18 15.31
CA ILE A 187 1.61 -6.74 14.05
C ILE A 187 2.63 -7.77 13.56
N SER A 188 3.43 -8.33 14.47
CA SER A 188 4.36 -9.42 14.18
C SER A 188 3.64 -10.63 13.61
N ASP A 189 2.54 -11.06 14.24
CA ASP A 189 1.75 -12.21 13.79
C ASP A 189 1.10 -11.98 12.42
N VAL A 190 0.68 -10.75 12.13
CA VAL A 190 0.17 -10.37 10.79
C VAL A 190 1.26 -10.56 9.73
N LEU A 191 2.47 -10.07 10.00
CA LEU A 191 3.59 -10.18 9.07
C LEU A 191 4.05 -11.64 8.92
N ASP A 192 4.15 -12.40 10.01
CA ASP A 192 4.51 -13.83 9.95
C ASP A 192 3.48 -14.64 9.15
N THR A 193 2.21 -14.37 9.36
CA THR A 193 1.16 -15.01 8.58
C THR A 193 1.30 -14.68 7.09
N LEU A 194 1.54 -13.42 6.75
CA LEU A 194 1.75 -12.99 5.37
C LEU A 194 2.97 -13.67 4.74
N VAL A 195 4.12 -13.61 5.41
CA VAL A 195 5.40 -14.10 4.86
C VAL A 195 5.49 -15.62 4.92
N LEU A 196 5.27 -16.22 6.10
CA LEU A 196 5.54 -17.64 6.34
C LEU A 196 4.40 -18.54 5.89
N ARG A 197 3.17 -18.06 5.83
CA ARG A 197 2.03 -18.83 5.37
C ARG A 197 1.65 -18.46 3.94
N ASP A 198 1.20 -17.24 3.70
CA ASP A 198 0.56 -16.88 2.43
C ASP A 198 1.58 -16.87 1.27
N VAL A 199 2.71 -16.17 1.40
CA VAL A 199 3.77 -16.12 0.37
C VAL A 199 4.42 -17.48 0.18
N ARG A 200 4.78 -18.15 1.27
CA ARG A 200 5.42 -19.45 1.22
C ARG A 200 4.55 -20.51 0.53
N GLN A 201 3.25 -20.54 0.84
CA GLN A 201 2.31 -21.50 0.23
C GLN A 201 2.10 -21.23 -1.25
N LYS A 202 1.81 -19.97 -1.63
CA LYS A 202 1.58 -19.59 -3.04
C LYS A 202 2.75 -19.97 -3.92
N TYR A 203 3.96 -19.59 -3.52
CA TYR A 203 5.16 -19.77 -4.35
C TYR A 203 5.91 -21.07 -4.04
N ARG A 204 5.35 -21.95 -3.19
CA ARG A 204 5.92 -23.25 -2.80
C ARG A 204 7.37 -23.15 -2.32
N ILE A 205 7.67 -22.10 -1.54
CA ILE A 205 9.03 -21.82 -1.08
C ILE A 205 9.47 -22.87 -0.08
N ARG A 206 10.59 -23.55 -0.39
CA ARG A 206 11.13 -24.63 0.46
C ARG A 206 11.90 -24.08 1.66
N ASN A 207 12.68 -23.02 1.46
CA ASN A 207 13.52 -22.44 2.52
C ASN A 207 12.84 -21.20 3.14
N ALA A 208 12.03 -21.45 4.18
CA ALA A 208 11.34 -20.41 4.91
C ALA A 208 12.29 -19.45 5.63
N GLU A 209 13.44 -19.94 6.11
CA GLU A 209 14.43 -19.13 6.83
C GLU A 209 15.07 -18.09 5.89
N GLN A 210 15.41 -18.48 4.65
CA GLN A 210 15.93 -17.53 3.67
C GLN A 210 14.91 -16.44 3.34
N LEU A 211 13.63 -16.77 3.17
CA LEU A 211 12.56 -15.80 2.93
C LEU A 211 12.44 -14.83 4.11
N LYS A 212 12.39 -15.37 5.34
CA LYS A 212 12.30 -14.58 6.56
C LYS A 212 13.47 -13.61 6.70
N ARG A 213 14.70 -14.10 6.55
CA ARG A 213 15.92 -13.28 6.64
C ARG A 213 16.00 -12.23 5.52
N THR A 214 15.50 -12.54 4.33
CA THR A 214 15.35 -11.55 3.25
C THR A 214 14.38 -10.45 3.65
N CYS A 215 13.23 -10.80 4.21
CA CYS A 215 12.25 -9.83 4.71
C CYS A 215 12.83 -8.92 5.81
N GLU A 216 13.50 -9.50 6.81
CA GLU A 216 14.18 -8.75 7.90
C GLU A 216 15.26 -7.81 7.36
N PHE A 217 16.05 -8.29 6.39
CA PHE A 217 17.07 -7.46 5.74
C PHE A 217 16.46 -6.25 5.03
N LEU A 218 15.39 -6.44 4.27
CA LEU A 218 14.68 -5.34 3.60
C LEU A 218 14.10 -4.34 4.61
N MET A 219 13.54 -4.81 5.72
CA MET A 219 13.03 -3.95 6.80
C MET A 219 14.11 -3.08 7.44
N ASP A 220 15.32 -3.63 7.63
CA ASP A 220 16.43 -2.88 8.21
C ASP A 220 17.08 -1.91 7.20
N ASN A 221 16.86 -2.12 5.91
CA ASN A 221 17.40 -1.32 4.81
C ASN A 221 16.33 -0.52 4.05
N VAL A 222 15.22 -0.20 4.69
CA VAL A 222 14.17 0.66 4.10
C VAL A 222 14.77 1.99 3.66
N GLY A 223 14.42 2.43 2.44
CA GLY A 223 14.93 3.68 1.87
C GLY A 223 16.40 3.64 1.41
N ASN A 224 17.12 2.54 1.60
CA ASN A 224 18.49 2.41 1.10
C ASN A 224 18.52 1.92 -0.35
N ILE A 225 19.33 2.59 -1.17
CA ILE A 225 19.64 2.07 -2.50
C ILE A 225 20.46 0.78 -2.34
N SER A 226 19.95 -0.29 -2.93
CA SER A 226 20.62 -1.58 -2.84
C SER A 226 20.57 -2.34 -4.17
N SER A 227 21.69 -2.93 -4.55
CA SER A 227 21.74 -3.89 -5.66
C SER A 227 21.57 -5.32 -5.15
N LEU A 228 20.96 -6.20 -5.94
CA LEU A 228 20.81 -7.62 -5.59
C LEU A 228 22.15 -8.26 -5.21
N LYS A 229 23.22 -7.93 -5.92
CA LYS A 229 24.57 -8.44 -5.66
C LYS A 229 25.09 -7.99 -4.29
N SER A 230 24.89 -6.71 -3.92
CA SER A 230 25.27 -6.17 -2.61
C SER A 230 24.47 -6.82 -1.48
N MET A 231 23.15 -6.95 -1.67
CA MET A 231 22.26 -7.61 -0.70
C MET A 231 22.67 -9.07 -0.46
N ALA A 232 22.88 -9.86 -1.56
CA ALA A 232 23.28 -11.26 -1.46
C ALA A 232 24.64 -11.42 -0.77
N ALA A 233 25.60 -10.51 -1.03
CA ALA A 233 26.91 -10.51 -0.37
C ALA A 233 26.76 -10.25 1.13
N THR A 234 25.97 -9.25 1.54
CA THR A 234 25.73 -8.92 2.95
C THR A 234 25.03 -10.07 3.68
N LEU A 235 23.99 -10.67 3.08
CA LEU A 235 23.29 -11.82 3.67
C LEU A 235 24.24 -13.03 3.80
N SER A 236 25.13 -13.26 2.81
CA SER A 236 26.11 -14.34 2.85
C SER A 236 27.15 -14.13 3.96
N GLN A 237 27.61 -12.92 4.18
CA GLN A 237 28.48 -12.56 5.32
C GLN A 237 27.80 -12.79 6.67
N ALA A 238 26.47 -12.60 6.72
CA ALA A 238 25.66 -12.90 7.90
C ALA A 238 25.29 -14.41 8.02
N GLY A 239 25.93 -15.29 7.23
CA GLY A 239 25.76 -16.73 7.30
C GLY A 239 24.58 -17.30 6.50
N LEU A 240 23.89 -16.47 5.70
CA LEU A 240 22.79 -16.91 4.85
C LEU A 240 23.25 -17.08 3.40
N LYS A 241 23.56 -18.30 2.99
CA LYS A 241 23.91 -18.57 1.60
C LYS A 241 22.67 -18.46 0.71
N ILE A 242 22.60 -17.41 -0.11
CA ILE A 242 21.53 -17.16 -1.06
C ILE A 242 22.14 -16.61 -2.37
N ASN A 243 21.67 -17.09 -3.51
CA ASN A 243 22.09 -16.55 -4.81
C ASN A 243 21.18 -15.38 -5.25
N ASP A 244 21.68 -14.55 -6.15
CA ASP A 244 21.00 -13.34 -6.63
C ASP A 244 19.62 -13.64 -7.23
N LYS A 245 19.48 -14.78 -7.96
CA LYS A 245 18.20 -15.17 -8.59
C LYS A 245 17.13 -15.52 -7.55
N THR A 246 17.50 -16.28 -6.53
CA THR A 246 16.59 -16.66 -5.43
C THR A 246 16.23 -15.42 -4.60
N LEU A 247 17.21 -14.57 -4.32
CA LEU A 247 16.99 -13.31 -3.60
C LEU A 247 16.01 -12.41 -4.36
N ALA A 248 16.22 -12.22 -5.67
CA ALA A 248 15.33 -11.45 -6.54
C ALA A 248 13.89 -12.00 -6.48
N ALA A 249 13.73 -13.32 -6.63
CA ALA A 249 12.41 -13.94 -6.54
C ALA A 249 11.72 -13.72 -5.17
N TYR A 250 12.46 -13.82 -4.07
CA TYR A 250 11.90 -13.57 -2.75
C TYR A 250 11.48 -12.11 -2.57
N ILE A 251 12.28 -11.16 -3.07
CA ILE A 251 11.93 -9.75 -3.06
C ILE A 251 10.67 -9.50 -3.90
N ASP A 252 10.59 -10.08 -5.10
CA ASP A 252 9.41 -9.99 -5.95
C ASP A 252 8.17 -10.52 -5.23
N HIS A 253 8.25 -11.69 -4.61
CA HIS A 253 7.13 -12.28 -3.86
C HIS A 253 6.69 -11.45 -2.65
N LEU A 254 7.63 -10.79 -1.96
CA LEU A 254 7.31 -9.89 -0.85
C LEU A 254 6.65 -8.58 -1.35
N CYS A 255 7.07 -8.07 -2.51
CA CYS A 255 6.42 -6.93 -3.16
C CYS A 255 5.03 -7.31 -3.68
N ASP A 256 4.91 -8.45 -4.34
CA ASP A 256 3.64 -9.00 -4.80
C ASP A 256 2.63 -9.17 -3.65
N ALA A 257 3.10 -9.50 -2.45
CA ALA A 257 2.27 -9.58 -1.25
C ALA A 257 1.99 -8.21 -0.60
N PHE A 258 2.37 -7.10 -1.22
CA PHE A 258 2.27 -5.73 -0.68
C PHE A 258 2.94 -5.53 0.69
N ALA A 259 3.88 -6.39 1.06
CA ALA A 259 4.69 -6.17 2.25
C ALA A 259 5.70 -5.04 2.03
N PHE A 260 6.22 -4.97 0.81
CA PHE A 260 7.15 -3.95 0.35
C PHE A 260 6.73 -3.37 -1.00
N TYR A 261 7.11 -2.12 -1.22
CA TYR A 261 6.96 -1.40 -2.48
C TYR A 261 8.34 -1.12 -3.06
N ARG A 262 8.57 -1.61 -4.30
CA ARG A 262 9.79 -1.36 -5.04
C ARG A 262 9.70 -0.02 -5.73
N VAL A 263 10.65 0.87 -5.46
CA VAL A 263 10.78 2.18 -6.10
C VAL A 263 12.05 2.18 -6.95
N ARG A 264 11.84 2.28 -8.25
CA ARG A 264 12.91 2.29 -9.25
C ARG A 264 13.58 3.65 -9.32
N ARG A 265 14.79 3.69 -9.86
CA ARG A 265 15.54 4.94 -10.06
C ARG A 265 15.16 5.60 -11.39
N PHE A 266 15.13 6.93 -11.36
CA PHE A 266 14.88 7.78 -12.52
C PHE A 266 16.01 8.81 -12.68
N ASP A 267 16.68 8.81 -13.83
CA ASP A 267 17.69 9.81 -14.17
C ASP A 267 16.99 11.14 -14.56
N VAL A 268 17.05 12.11 -13.65
CA VAL A 268 16.37 13.40 -13.80
C VAL A 268 16.94 14.21 -14.98
N ALA A 269 18.26 14.16 -15.18
CA ALA A 269 18.93 14.86 -16.28
C ALA A 269 18.69 14.17 -17.61
N GLY A 270 18.86 12.84 -17.68
CA GLY A 270 18.69 12.02 -18.87
C GLY A 270 17.23 11.66 -19.17
N LYS A 271 16.29 11.97 -18.28
CA LYS A 271 14.84 11.64 -18.38
C LYS A 271 14.56 10.19 -18.73
N LYS A 272 15.29 9.26 -18.12
CA LYS A 272 15.19 7.81 -18.36
C LYS A 272 15.18 7.00 -17.08
N TYR A 273 14.53 5.84 -17.13
CA TYR A 273 14.52 4.88 -16.04
C TYR A 273 15.86 4.15 -15.97
N LEU A 274 16.34 3.88 -14.76
CA LEU A 274 17.56 3.12 -14.50
C LEU A 274 17.20 1.70 -14.07
N SER A 275 17.99 0.73 -14.52
CA SER A 275 17.71 -0.70 -14.31
C SER A 275 18.28 -1.29 -13.02
N THR A 276 19.01 -0.51 -12.24
CA THR A 276 19.71 -1.01 -11.05
C THR A 276 19.63 -0.05 -9.87
N GLY A 277 19.68 -0.59 -8.66
CA GLY A 277 19.73 0.19 -7.43
C GLY A 277 18.36 0.69 -6.98
N ASP A 278 17.41 -0.23 -6.81
CA ASP A 278 16.08 0.10 -6.31
C ASP A 278 16.10 0.41 -4.81
N LYS A 279 15.13 1.22 -4.36
CA LYS A 279 14.76 1.34 -2.94
C LYS A 279 13.51 0.50 -2.66
N TYR A 280 13.36 0.09 -1.41
CA TYR A 280 12.20 -0.68 -0.96
C TYR A 280 11.59 0.02 0.25
N TYR A 281 10.28 0.20 0.22
CA TYR A 281 9.50 0.81 1.31
C TYR A 281 8.50 -0.19 1.86
N LEU A 282 8.32 -0.17 3.19
CA LEU A 282 7.35 -1.01 3.89
C LEU A 282 5.93 -0.47 3.71
N ALA A 283 4.97 -1.35 3.57
CA ALA A 283 3.56 -0.98 3.58
C ALA A 283 3.16 -0.23 4.87
N ASP A 284 3.81 -0.59 5.98
CA ASP A 284 3.64 0.07 7.27
C ASP A 284 4.93 -0.01 8.09
N HIS A 285 5.39 1.11 8.61
CA HIS A 285 6.63 1.19 9.39
C HIS A 285 6.58 0.40 10.71
N SER A 286 5.38 0.15 11.25
CA SER A 286 5.22 -0.63 12.48
C SER A 286 5.70 -2.08 12.35
N PHE A 287 5.74 -2.65 11.15
CA PHE A 287 6.33 -3.98 10.92
C PHE A 287 7.80 -4.05 11.34
N ARG A 288 8.56 -2.99 11.05
CA ARG A 288 9.96 -2.90 11.49
C ARG A 288 10.07 -2.92 13.01
N TYR A 289 9.22 -2.16 13.70
CA TYR A 289 9.25 -2.12 15.16
C TYR A 289 8.89 -3.47 15.78
N ALA A 290 7.86 -4.12 15.24
CA ALA A 290 7.41 -5.41 15.73
C ALA A 290 8.45 -6.53 15.56
N LYS A 291 9.32 -6.45 14.54
CA LYS A 291 10.32 -7.48 14.22
C LYS A 291 11.73 -7.17 14.70
N LEU A 292 12.16 -5.92 14.53
CA LEU A 292 13.55 -5.51 14.79
C LEU A 292 13.67 -4.64 16.04
N GLY A 293 12.54 -4.27 16.65
CA GLY A 293 12.48 -3.39 17.79
C GLY A 293 12.69 -1.91 17.43
N THR A 294 12.66 -1.07 18.46
CA THR A 294 12.73 0.40 18.33
C THR A 294 14.13 0.96 18.56
N ARG A 295 15.14 0.11 18.73
CA ARG A 295 16.54 0.56 18.90
C ARG A 295 17.11 1.01 17.55
N ARG A 296 17.91 2.10 17.57
CA ARG A 296 18.60 2.67 16.40
C ARG A 296 17.62 3.06 15.28
N LEU A 297 16.52 3.72 15.64
CA LEU A 297 15.60 4.27 14.66
C LEU A 297 16.25 5.44 13.93
N ASP A 298 16.22 5.36 12.62
CA ASP A 298 16.54 6.47 11.72
C ASP A 298 15.18 7.10 11.31
N PHE A 299 14.86 8.22 11.96
CA PHE A 299 13.58 8.91 11.71
C PHE A 299 13.50 9.46 10.29
N GLY A 300 14.62 9.88 9.69
CA GLY A 300 14.63 10.32 8.30
C GLY A 300 14.09 9.24 7.35
N ARG A 301 14.55 7.99 7.51
CA ARG A 301 14.07 6.86 6.70
C ARG A 301 12.62 6.49 6.99
N ILE A 302 12.17 6.64 8.23
CA ILE A 302 10.77 6.39 8.58
C ILE A 302 9.88 7.43 7.90
N TYR A 303 10.27 8.70 7.93
CA TYR A 303 9.54 9.77 7.26
C TYR A 303 9.55 9.59 5.74
N GLU A 304 10.70 9.21 5.17
CA GLU A 304 10.80 8.86 3.76
C GLU A 304 9.84 7.71 3.39
N ASN A 305 9.77 6.64 4.22
CA ASN A 305 8.81 5.55 4.02
C ASN A 305 7.35 6.04 4.08
N MET A 306 7.02 6.88 5.05
CA MET A 306 5.66 7.42 5.18
C MET A 306 5.28 8.28 3.97
N VAL A 307 6.20 9.12 3.48
CA VAL A 307 5.99 9.95 2.29
C VAL A 307 5.84 9.08 1.04
N ALA A 308 6.67 8.06 0.86
CA ALA A 308 6.57 7.12 -0.26
C ALA A 308 5.18 6.46 -0.33
N ILE A 309 4.72 5.89 0.80
CA ILE A 309 3.42 5.22 0.88
C ILE A 309 2.27 6.22 0.67
N GLU A 310 2.37 7.43 1.21
CA GLU A 310 1.33 8.44 1.02
C GLU A 310 1.25 8.92 -0.43
N LEU A 311 2.37 9.12 -1.12
CA LEU A 311 2.38 9.44 -2.55
C LEU A 311 1.70 8.35 -3.38
N MET A 312 2.02 7.07 -3.13
CA MET A 312 1.39 5.93 -3.81
C MET A 312 -0.11 5.87 -3.51
N ARG A 313 -0.53 6.09 -2.26
CA ARG A 313 -1.94 6.16 -1.85
C ARG A 313 -2.72 7.24 -2.60
N ARG A 314 -2.08 8.40 -2.84
CA ARG A 314 -2.64 9.50 -3.64
C ARG A 314 -2.59 9.24 -5.15
N GLY A 315 -2.11 8.06 -5.56
CA GLY A 315 -2.08 7.62 -6.96
C GLY A 315 -0.91 8.18 -7.78
N TRP A 316 0.18 8.60 -7.11
CA TRP A 316 1.42 8.95 -7.77
C TRP A 316 2.25 7.71 -8.08
N GLU A 317 2.83 7.65 -9.27
CA GLU A 317 3.95 6.76 -9.58
C GLU A 317 5.22 7.35 -8.97
N VAL A 318 5.91 6.57 -8.14
CA VAL A 318 7.02 7.06 -7.33
C VAL A 318 8.35 6.46 -7.82
N TYR A 319 9.34 7.31 -7.98
CA TYR A 319 10.70 6.96 -8.38
C TYR A 319 11.72 7.64 -7.47
N VAL A 320 12.91 7.05 -7.34
CA VAL A 320 14.08 7.71 -6.73
C VAL A 320 14.79 8.54 -7.80
N GLY A 321 14.92 9.83 -7.58
CA GLY A 321 15.60 10.73 -8.52
C GLY A 321 17.11 10.58 -8.45
N VAL A 322 17.77 10.56 -9.61
CA VAL A 322 19.22 10.64 -9.74
C VAL A 322 19.57 11.85 -10.56
N LEU A 323 20.27 12.79 -9.97
CA LEU A 323 20.76 13.99 -10.62
C LEU A 323 22.28 14.04 -10.55
N TYR A 324 22.97 13.58 -11.61
CA TYR A 324 24.42 13.36 -11.65
C TYR A 324 24.86 12.40 -10.54
N GLN A 325 25.56 12.89 -9.50
CA GLN A 325 26.01 12.11 -8.35
C GLN A 325 25.15 12.33 -7.09
N LYS A 326 24.08 13.14 -7.20
CA LYS A 326 23.16 13.42 -6.09
C LYS A 326 21.86 12.67 -6.25
N GLU A 327 21.26 12.31 -5.14
CA GLU A 327 19.96 11.73 -5.05
C GLU A 327 18.91 12.82 -4.84
N VAL A 328 17.72 12.61 -5.39
CA VAL A 328 16.46 13.26 -5.01
C VAL A 328 15.56 12.16 -4.50
N ASP A 329 15.11 12.25 -3.26
CA ASP A 329 14.41 11.15 -2.60
C ASP A 329 13.25 10.64 -3.42
N PHE A 330 12.43 11.55 -3.96
CA PHE A 330 11.32 11.17 -4.84
C PHE A 330 11.19 12.04 -6.07
N VAL A 331 10.91 11.36 -7.18
CA VAL A 331 10.28 11.90 -8.39
C VAL A 331 8.91 11.24 -8.48
N ALA A 332 7.86 11.99 -8.20
CA ALA A 332 6.49 11.53 -8.30
C ALA A 332 5.87 11.97 -9.62
N ALA A 333 5.21 11.05 -10.34
CA ALA A 333 4.58 11.32 -11.63
C ALA A 333 3.11 10.90 -11.62
N LYS A 334 2.22 11.74 -12.15
CA LYS A 334 0.78 11.46 -12.24
C LYS A 334 0.17 12.26 -13.40
N GLN A 335 -0.46 11.59 -14.36
CA GLN A 335 -1.20 12.21 -15.46
C GLN A 335 -0.44 13.33 -16.20
N GLY A 336 0.85 13.11 -16.47
CA GLY A 336 1.73 14.08 -17.12
C GLY A 336 2.30 15.16 -16.20
N GLN A 337 1.87 15.24 -14.97
CA GLN A 337 2.48 16.07 -13.93
C GLN A 337 3.70 15.39 -13.33
N ARG A 338 4.62 16.16 -12.77
CA ARG A 338 5.79 15.67 -12.04
C ARG A 338 6.05 16.54 -10.82
N LEU A 339 6.58 15.93 -9.77
CA LEU A 339 6.92 16.58 -8.52
C LEU A 339 8.25 16.02 -8.02
N TYR A 340 9.13 16.89 -7.54
CA TYR A 340 10.41 16.50 -6.93
C TYR A 340 10.36 16.77 -5.44
N ILE A 341 10.68 15.76 -4.63
CA ILE A 341 10.57 15.84 -3.17
C ILE A 341 11.88 15.38 -2.51
N GLN A 342 12.34 16.16 -1.54
CA GLN A 342 13.29 15.74 -0.51
C GLN A 342 12.56 15.56 0.81
N VAL A 343 12.99 14.60 1.61
CA VAL A 343 12.41 14.32 2.93
C VAL A 343 13.51 14.42 3.99
N SER A 344 13.25 15.16 5.04
CA SER A 344 14.20 15.32 6.14
C SER A 344 13.49 15.20 7.50
N ASP A 345 14.21 14.73 8.50
CA ASP A 345 13.72 14.70 9.89
C ASP A 345 13.84 16.06 10.57
N ASP A 346 14.89 16.81 10.26
CA ASP A 346 15.14 18.14 10.80
C ASP A 346 15.90 19.00 9.77
N ILE A 347 15.40 20.21 9.54
CA ILE A 347 16.00 21.23 8.66
C ILE A 347 16.29 22.53 9.40
N SER A 348 16.30 22.51 10.73
CA SER A 348 16.58 23.69 11.56
C SER A 348 18.01 24.20 11.43
N GLN A 349 18.95 23.29 11.12
CA GLN A 349 20.33 23.65 10.87
C GLN A 349 20.54 24.03 9.41
N GLU A 350 21.19 25.19 9.17
CA GLU A 350 21.45 25.69 7.83
C GLU A 350 22.21 24.68 6.94
N SER A 351 23.19 23.98 7.49
CA SER A 351 23.94 22.94 6.78
C SER A 351 23.07 21.76 6.31
N THR A 352 22.10 21.35 7.11
CA THR A 352 21.12 20.32 6.72
C THR A 352 20.17 20.87 5.65
N PHE A 353 19.63 22.06 5.88
CA PHE A 353 18.75 22.71 4.90
C PHE A 353 19.42 22.86 3.53
N GLU A 354 20.66 23.37 3.47
CA GLU A 354 21.42 23.51 2.22
C GLU A 354 21.73 22.15 1.56
N ARG A 355 21.92 21.10 2.33
CA ARG A 355 22.08 19.74 1.79
C ARG A 355 20.82 19.27 1.07
N GLU A 356 19.64 19.50 1.66
CA GLU A 356 18.35 19.04 1.12
C GLU A 356 17.88 19.92 -0.06
N ILE A 357 18.06 21.23 -0.01
CA ILE A 357 17.60 22.13 -1.07
C ILE A 357 18.49 22.11 -2.31
N THR A 358 19.79 21.86 -2.15
CA THR A 358 20.77 21.91 -3.24
C THR A 358 20.44 20.97 -4.42
N PRO A 359 20.05 19.70 -4.24
CA PRO A 359 19.64 18.85 -5.35
C PRO A 359 18.46 19.44 -6.13
N LEU A 360 17.45 19.96 -5.43
CA LEU A 360 16.25 20.54 -6.02
C LEU A 360 16.54 21.81 -6.84
N ARG A 361 17.39 22.70 -6.35
CA ARG A 361 17.85 23.91 -7.07
C ARG A 361 18.57 23.59 -8.39
N LYS A 362 19.20 22.43 -8.49
CA LYS A 362 19.93 22.00 -9.70
C LYS A 362 19.01 21.44 -10.79
N ILE A 363 17.77 21.11 -10.47
CA ILE A 363 16.78 20.68 -11.46
C ILE A 363 16.26 21.88 -12.23
N ARG A 364 16.52 21.90 -13.56
CA ARG A 364 16.27 23.06 -14.44
C ARG A 364 14.92 23.03 -15.14
N ASP A 365 13.99 22.20 -14.71
CA ASP A 365 12.63 22.20 -15.25
C ASP A 365 11.65 22.99 -14.38
N ALA A 366 10.45 23.24 -14.92
CA ALA A 366 9.41 24.04 -14.28
C ALA A 366 8.48 23.22 -13.35
N TYR A 367 8.75 21.94 -13.16
CA TYR A 367 7.91 21.13 -12.29
C TYR A 367 8.09 21.53 -10.81
N PRO A 368 7.03 21.42 -10.00
CA PRO A 368 7.08 21.73 -8.58
C PRO A 368 8.17 20.96 -7.82
N LYS A 369 8.74 21.63 -6.83
CA LYS A 369 9.79 21.09 -5.95
C LYS A 369 9.43 21.35 -4.51
N ALA A 370 9.65 20.36 -3.63
CA ALA A 370 9.35 20.50 -2.23
C ALA A 370 10.38 19.80 -1.33
N ILE A 371 10.53 20.33 -0.13
CA ILE A 371 11.10 19.65 1.02
C ILE A 371 9.95 19.34 1.97
N ILE A 372 9.79 18.07 2.35
CA ILE A 372 8.83 17.66 3.37
C ILE A 372 9.63 17.31 4.62
N ALA A 373 9.40 18.04 5.71
CA ALA A 373 10.12 17.86 6.95
C ALA A 373 9.21 18.14 8.17
N LYS A 374 9.63 17.70 9.34
CA LYS A 374 8.93 18.07 10.58
C LYS A 374 9.30 19.50 10.97
N THR A 375 8.48 20.47 10.57
CA THR A 375 8.73 21.90 10.82
C THR A 375 7.86 22.48 11.92
N GLY A 376 6.65 21.92 12.13
CA GLY A 376 5.68 22.42 13.09
C GLY A 376 5.00 23.76 12.70
N HIS A 377 5.24 24.27 11.49
CA HIS A 377 4.65 25.50 10.99
C HIS A 377 4.00 25.32 9.62
N GLU A 378 3.31 26.34 9.14
CA GLU A 378 2.72 26.35 7.80
C GLU A 378 3.78 26.33 6.69
N ALA A 379 3.36 25.93 5.49
CA ALA A 379 4.25 25.84 4.35
C ALA A 379 4.88 27.20 4.04
N THR A 380 6.17 27.20 3.73
CA THR A 380 6.95 28.35 3.32
C THR A 380 7.53 28.15 1.92
N ASP A 381 7.99 29.22 1.28
CA ASP A 381 8.60 29.17 -0.05
C ASP A 381 10.03 29.71 0.01
N TRP A 382 10.96 28.97 -0.59
CA TRP A 382 12.36 29.35 -0.74
C TRP A 382 12.76 29.20 -2.22
N ASP A 383 12.87 30.31 -2.91
CA ASP A 383 13.27 30.35 -4.34
C ASP A 383 12.37 29.45 -5.23
N GLY A 384 11.07 29.38 -4.95
CA GLY A 384 10.12 28.54 -5.67
C GLY A 384 10.13 27.07 -5.24
N ILE A 385 10.85 26.72 -4.16
CA ILE A 385 10.83 25.40 -3.53
C ILE A 385 9.98 25.46 -2.26
N LYS A 386 8.93 24.68 -2.19
CA LYS A 386 8.05 24.62 -1.02
C LYS A 386 8.71 23.85 0.14
N VAL A 387 8.63 24.39 1.33
CA VAL A 387 8.99 23.69 2.58
C VAL A 387 7.70 23.40 3.32
N ILE A 388 7.37 22.13 3.49
CA ILE A 388 6.06 21.67 3.92
C ILE A 388 6.20 20.82 5.19
N ASP A 389 5.35 21.08 6.18
CA ASP A 389 5.30 20.26 7.38
C ASP A 389 4.76 18.85 7.11
N LEU A 390 5.52 17.84 7.55
CA LEU A 390 5.21 16.43 7.32
C LEU A 390 3.85 16.03 7.91
N GLY A 391 3.56 16.42 9.16
CA GLY A 391 2.31 16.06 9.84
C GLY A 391 1.11 16.67 9.15
N ARG A 392 1.16 17.95 8.82
CA ARG A 392 0.10 18.66 8.10
C ARG A 392 -0.14 18.09 6.71
N TRP A 393 0.95 17.79 5.97
CA TRP A 393 0.85 17.20 4.63
C TRP A 393 0.22 15.81 4.67
N LEU A 394 0.66 14.94 5.58
CA LEU A 394 0.09 13.61 5.76
C LEU A 394 -1.37 13.62 6.22
N MET A 395 -1.83 14.68 6.88
CA MET A 395 -3.22 14.88 7.26
C MET A 395 -4.08 15.54 6.15
N GLY A 396 -3.49 15.91 5.00
CA GLY A 396 -4.20 16.58 3.92
C GLY A 396 -4.59 18.03 4.25
N GLN A 397 -3.87 18.69 5.16
CA GLN A 397 -4.19 20.04 5.61
C GLN A 397 -3.45 21.16 4.86
N THR A 398 -2.57 20.81 3.94
CA THR A 398 -1.74 21.81 3.24
C THR A 398 -2.32 22.26 1.90
N GLY A 399 -3.21 21.48 1.30
CA GLY A 399 -3.67 21.69 -0.08
C GLY A 399 -2.57 21.55 -1.14
N GLU A 400 -1.34 21.32 -0.74
CA GLU A 400 -0.18 21.19 -1.62
C GLU A 400 -0.11 19.77 -2.18
N PHE A 401 -0.06 19.68 -3.52
CA PHE A 401 0.04 18.39 -4.26
C PHE A 401 -1.12 17.41 -4.04
N ASP A 402 -2.27 17.92 -3.64
CA ASP A 402 -3.54 17.22 -3.65
C ASP A 402 -4.15 17.35 -5.06
N VAL A 403 -3.88 16.41 -5.94
CA VAL A 403 -4.45 16.33 -7.29
C VAL A 403 -5.22 15.02 -7.44
#